data_61d6f33efab9b4497df51d18c189b2b7
#
_entry.id   61d6f33efab9b4497df51d18c189b2b7
#
_cell.length_a   1.000
_cell.length_b   1.000
_cell.length_c   1.000
_cell.angle_alpha   90.00
_cell.angle_beta   90.00
_cell.angle_gamma   90.00
#
_symmetry.space_group_name_H-M   'P 1'
#
loop_
_entity.id
_entity.type
_entity.pdbx_description
1 polymer ?
#
loop_
_entity_poly.entity_id
_entity_poly.type
_entity_poly.pdbx_seq_one_letter_code
_entity_poly.pdbx_strand_id
1 'polypeptide(L)'
;MDAEDLSSARRALAAAARRSGDVLGALPAPGGRSPEQRATAAAAKDTARALRCRFMDVHAEAVYDELTDGRTRHLRLAELAEAAAGAFPGLVPTADQLAAERLRPQAGKEGHEIDQGIFFSRVLRAPVAGPHLLASMLRPTPRALRLLPEFLRTGSADLGSVRLQRTGGVARLTMCRDDCLNAEDDRQVDDMETAVDLALLDPAVRVGLLRGGEMTHPRYRGRRVFSAGINLKALHVGGISLVDFLLRRELGYIHKLLRGVLAADHACWHSPAIEKPWVAVVDGFAIGGGAQLLLVFDQVLAAADAYLSLPAADEGIIPGAANFRLTRRAGPRLSRQVILTGRRIQASEPDARLLVDQIAESEELDAVTERCLARLQSPAVVANRRMQIFAEETPEEFLRYMAEFSLQQALRLYSDDVVAKAGRFHAKKQAARNPDGG
;
A
#
# COMPACT_ATOMS: atom_id res chain seq x y z
N MET A 1 -11.66 5.45 -35.78
CA MET A 1 -10.98 6.58 -35.09
C MET A 1 -9.51 6.32 -35.30
N ASP A 2 -8.92 7.03 -36.25
CA ASP A 2 -7.51 6.85 -36.58
C ASP A 2 -6.68 7.08 -35.37
N ALA A 3 -5.73 6.16 -35.06
CA ALA A 3 -4.80 6.31 -33.97
C ALA A 3 -4.02 7.62 -34.20
N GLU A 4 -4.32 8.65 -33.45
CA GLU A 4 -3.46 9.85 -33.43
C GLU A 4 -2.02 9.36 -33.24
N ASP A 5 -1.14 9.82 -34.11
CA ASP A 5 0.28 9.52 -33.98
C ASP A 5 0.75 9.89 -32.56
N LEU A 6 1.30 8.91 -31.84
CA LEU A 6 1.80 9.06 -30.45
C LEU A 6 2.64 10.33 -30.30
N SER A 7 3.46 10.66 -31.29
CA SER A 7 4.31 11.85 -31.33
C SER A 7 3.48 13.14 -31.31
N SER A 8 2.39 13.20 -32.07
CA SER A 8 1.48 14.36 -32.09
C SER A 8 0.72 14.49 -30.77
N ALA A 9 0.18 13.39 -30.27
CA ALA A 9 -0.53 13.34 -29.01
C ALA A 9 0.37 13.74 -27.82
N ARG A 10 1.65 13.32 -27.82
CA ARG A 10 2.68 13.71 -26.84
C ARG A 10 2.94 15.23 -26.85
N ARG A 11 3.04 15.86 -28.04
CA ARG A 11 3.19 17.32 -28.15
C ARG A 11 1.97 18.08 -27.62
N ALA A 12 0.77 17.59 -27.91
CA ALA A 12 -0.48 18.17 -27.41
C ALA A 12 -0.58 18.08 -25.89
N LEU A 13 -0.20 16.93 -25.32
CA LEU A 13 -0.13 16.69 -23.86
C LEU A 13 0.83 17.68 -23.18
N ALA A 14 2.05 17.78 -23.69
CA ALA A 14 3.06 18.71 -23.15
C ALA A 14 2.60 20.19 -23.23
N ALA A 15 1.95 20.57 -24.32
CA ALA A 15 1.39 21.93 -24.48
C ALA A 15 0.26 22.21 -23.49
N ALA A 16 -0.65 21.24 -23.25
CA ALA A 16 -1.73 21.39 -22.29
C ALA A 16 -1.21 21.49 -20.85
N ALA A 17 -0.20 20.67 -20.51
CA ALA A 17 0.43 20.70 -19.20
C ALA A 17 1.12 22.06 -18.94
N ARG A 18 1.82 22.61 -19.92
CA ARG A 18 2.41 23.96 -19.80
C ARG A 18 1.33 25.02 -19.59
N ARG A 19 0.27 25.06 -20.40
CA ARG A 19 -0.83 26.02 -20.20
C ARG A 19 -1.45 25.92 -18.80
N SER A 20 -1.68 24.72 -18.31
CA SER A 20 -2.18 24.52 -16.93
C SER A 20 -1.17 25.03 -15.91
N GLY A 21 0.13 24.75 -16.10
CA GLY A 21 1.21 25.23 -15.25
C GLY A 21 1.30 26.78 -15.20
N ASP A 22 1.18 27.42 -16.36
CA ASP A 22 1.19 28.91 -16.47
C ASP A 22 0.01 29.53 -15.68
N VAL A 23 -1.20 28.96 -15.82
CA VAL A 23 -2.39 29.39 -15.06
C VAL A 23 -2.15 29.22 -13.56
N LEU A 24 -1.68 28.06 -13.12
CA LEU A 24 -1.45 27.78 -11.70
C LEU A 24 -0.32 28.65 -11.13
N GLY A 25 0.75 28.90 -11.91
CA GLY A 25 1.86 29.75 -11.53
C GLY A 25 1.49 31.23 -11.37
N ALA A 26 0.45 31.69 -12.06
CA ALA A 26 -0.08 33.06 -11.91
C ALA A 26 -1.01 33.23 -10.70
N LEU A 27 -1.41 32.14 -10.04
CA LEU A 27 -2.31 32.16 -8.90
C LEU A 27 -1.54 32.05 -7.57
N PRO A 28 -2.10 32.59 -6.46
CA PRO A 28 -1.57 32.33 -5.13
C PRO A 28 -1.50 30.83 -4.81
N ALA A 29 -0.73 30.47 -3.77
CA ALA A 29 -0.73 29.10 -3.25
C ALA A 29 -2.16 28.64 -2.88
N PRO A 30 -2.50 27.33 -2.96
CA PRO A 30 -3.88 26.83 -2.84
C PRO A 30 -4.67 27.37 -1.64
N GLY A 31 -4.03 27.45 -0.47
CA GLY A 31 -4.66 27.97 0.76
C GLY A 31 -4.99 29.48 0.76
N GLY A 32 -4.36 30.27 -0.15
CA GLY A 32 -4.57 31.71 -0.27
C GLY A 32 -5.52 32.14 -1.40
N ARG A 33 -6.11 31.18 -2.12
CA ARG A 33 -6.98 31.47 -3.29
C ARG A 33 -8.38 31.92 -2.91
N SER A 34 -8.90 32.94 -3.61
CA SER A 34 -10.32 33.29 -3.58
C SER A 34 -11.18 32.16 -4.20
N PRO A 35 -12.51 32.16 -4.01
CA PRO A 35 -13.39 31.21 -4.68
C PRO A 35 -13.23 31.19 -6.20
N GLU A 36 -13.11 32.35 -6.86
CA GLU A 36 -12.92 32.51 -8.31
C GLU A 36 -11.55 31.94 -8.73
N GLN A 37 -10.49 32.21 -7.96
CA GLN A 37 -9.15 31.67 -8.21
C GLN A 37 -9.12 30.14 -8.04
N ARG A 38 -9.85 29.59 -7.07
CA ARG A 38 -10.02 28.14 -6.92
C ARG A 38 -10.72 27.53 -8.14
N ALA A 39 -11.81 28.16 -8.60
CA ALA A 39 -12.52 27.69 -9.79
C ALA A 39 -11.63 27.72 -11.05
N THR A 40 -10.86 28.80 -11.23
CA THR A 40 -9.90 28.93 -12.34
C THR A 40 -8.82 27.83 -12.29
N ALA A 41 -8.25 27.57 -11.11
CA ALA A 41 -7.27 26.50 -10.92
C ALA A 41 -7.87 25.11 -11.18
N ALA A 42 -9.10 24.85 -10.72
CA ALA A 42 -9.79 23.60 -10.96
C ALA A 42 -10.03 23.38 -12.46
N ALA A 43 -10.57 24.36 -13.18
CA ALA A 43 -10.83 24.27 -14.60
C ALA A 43 -9.55 24.00 -15.42
N ALA A 44 -8.43 24.65 -15.08
CA ALA A 44 -7.15 24.41 -15.74
C ALA A 44 -6.63 22.98 -15.51
N LYS A 45 -6.71 22.49 -14.27
CA LYS A 45 -6.33 21.11 -13.90
C LYS A 45 -7.23 20.08 -14.57
N ASP A 46 -8.55 20.27 -14.54
CA ASP A 46 -9.50 19.33 -15.13
C ASP A 46 -9.33 19.20 -16.64
N THR A 47 -9.09 20.33 -17.34
CA THR A 47 -8.79 20.33 -18.76
C THR A 47 -7.53 19.50 -19.08
N ALA A 48 -6.45 19.69 -18.32
CA ALA A 48 -5.20 18.95 -18.50
C ALA A 48 -5.38 17.46 -18.17
N ARG A 49 -6.10 17.14 -17.06
CA ARG A 49 -6.40 15.75 -16.65
C ARG A 49 -7.28 15.02 -17.64
N ALA A 50 -8.29 15.68 -18.20
CA ALA A 50 -9.12 15.09 -19.23
C ALA A 50 -8.30 14.71 -20.49
N LEU A 51 -7.31 15.54 -20.87
CA LEU A 51 -6.40 15.21 -21.97
C LEU A 51 -5.47 14.04 -21.62
N ARG A 52 -4.92 14.01 -20.39
CA ARG A 52 -4.12 12.86 -19.90
C ARG A 52 -4.90 11.55 -19.94
N CYS A 53 -6.16 11.59 -19.51
CA CYS A 53 -7.04 10.42 -19.58
C CYS A 53 -7.18 9.93 -21.02
N ARG A 54 -7.58 10.82 -21.96
CA ARG A 54 -7.74 10.44 -23.39
C ARG A 54 -6.43 9.93 -24.00
N PHE A 55 -5.30 10.59 -23.70
CA PHE A 55 -3.99 10.17 -24.13
C PHE A 55 -3.67 8.74 -23.67
N MET A 56 -3.84 8.47 -22.40
CA MET A 56 -3.56 7.14 -21.83
C MET A 56 -4.61 6.10 -22.20
N ASP A 57 -5.87 6.48 -22.44
CA ASP A 57 -6.90 5.54 -22.91
C ASP A 57 -6.55 4.96 -24.31
N VAL A 58 -5.79 5.71 -25.13
CA VAL A 58 -5.36 5.29 -26.47
C VAL A 58 -3.96 4.68 -26.46
N HIS A 59 -3.04 5.24 -25.68
CA HIS A 59 -1.61 4.99 -25.84
C HIS A 59 -0.95 4.25 -24.66
N ALA A 60 -1.70 3.73 -23.68
CA ALA A 60 -1.13 3.16 -22.46
C ALA A 60 -0.07 2.08 -22.74
N GLU A 61 -0.34 1.14 -23.66
CA GLU A 61 0.61 0.08 -24.03
C GLU A 61 1.86 0.64 -24.70
N ALA A 62 1.70 1.53 -25.68
CA ALA A 62 2.82 2.13 -26.41
C ALA A 62 3.71 2.99 -25.49
N VAL A 63 3.09 3.76 -24.58
CA VAL A 63 3.81 4.52 -23.54
C VAL A 63 4.58 3.57 -22.64
N TYR A 64 3.95 2.52 -22.16
CA TYR A 64 4.58 1.55 -21.28
C TYR A 64 5.74 0.82 -21.96
N ASP A 65 5.56 0.41 -23.22
CA ASP A 65 6.60 -0.25 -24.01
C ASP A 65 7.81 0.68 -24.25
N GLU A 66 7.58 1.98 -24.57
CA GLU A 66 8.68 2.96 -24.69
C GLU A 66 9.44 3.10 -23.36
N LEU A 67 8.74 3.19 -22.23
CA LEU A 67 9.36 3.36 -20.90
C LEU A 67 10.16 2.14 -20.44
N THR A 68 9.73 0.95 -20.86
CA THR A 68 10.31 -0.32 -20.41
C THR A 68 11.17 -1.01 -21.47
N ASP A 69 11.50 -0.31 -22.54
CA ASP A 69 12.27 -0.85 -23.67
C ASP A 69 11.65 -2.17 -24.20
N GLY A 70 10.39 -2.09 -24.60
CA GLY A 70 9.62 -3.25 -25.04
C GLY A 70 9.43 -4.31 -23.96
N ARG A 71 9.35 -3.91 -22.68
CA ARG A 71 9.19 -4.80 -21.50
C ARG A 71 10.42 -5.63 -21.16
N THR A 72 11.57 -5.27 -21.67
CA THR A 72 12.85 -5.87 -21.28
C THR A 72 13.33 -5.34 -19.92
N ARG A 73 12.90 -4.12 -19.55
CA ARG A 73 13.20 -3.49 -18.27
C ARG A 73 12.05 -3.62 -17.29
N HIS A 74 12.35 -4.10 -16.09
CA HIS A 74 11.41 -4.25 -14.99
C HIS A 74 11.45 -3.03 -14.07
N LEU A 75 10.78 -1.94 -14.46
CA LEU A 75 10.69 -0.74 -13.65
C LEU A 75 9.62 -0.91 -12.58
N ARG A 76 9.94 -0.51 -11.34
CA ARG A 76 8.98 -0.42 -10.25
C ARG A 76 8.19 0.90 -10.34
N LEU A 77 7.17 1.07 -9.50
CA LEU A 77 6.25 2.22 -9.58
C LEU A 77 6.97 3.58 -9.63
N ALA A 78 7.89 3.85 -8.69
CA ALA A 78 8.60 5.13 -8.63
C ALA A 78 9.49 5.34 -9.86
N GLU A 79 10.24 4.30 -10.25
CA GLU A 79 11.11 4.32 -11.43
C GLU A 79 10.31 4.53 -12.72
N LEU A 80 9.13 3.89 -12.82
CA LEU A 80 8.23 4.05 -13.97
C LEU A 80 7.64 5.47 -14.05
N ALA A 81 7.26 6.03 -12.90
CA ALA A 81 6.77 7.42 -12.83
C ALA A 81 7.86 8.43 -13.21
N GLU A 82 9.10 8.23 -12.73
CA GLU A 82 10.24 9.07 -13.07
C GLU A 82 10.57 9.00 -14.57
N ALA A 83 10.62 7.79 -15.12
CA ALA A 83 10.83 7.58 -16.56
C ALA A 83 9.72 8.25 -17.39
N ALA A 84 8.46 8.15 -16.95
CA ALA A 84 7.32 8.78 -17.62
C ALA A 84 7.40 10.32 -17.57
N ALA A 85 7.85 10.92 -16.46
CA ALA A 85 8.03 12.36 -16.35
C ALA A 85 9.09 12.88 -17.35
N GLY A 86 10.17 12.13 -17.53
CA GLY A 86 11.24 12.46 -18.48
C GLY A 86 10.84 12.25 -19.93
N ALA A 87 10.29 11.09 -20.25
CA ALA A 87 9.96 10.72 -21.62
C ALA A 87 8.68 11.41 -22.13
N PHE A 88 7.66 11.62 -21.30
CA PHE A 88 6.37 12.19 -21.66
C PHE A 88 6.06 13.44 -20.84
N PRO A 89 6.68 14.61 -21.15
CA PRO A 89 6.49 15.84 -20.37
C PRO A 89 5.01 16.20 -20.22
N GLY A 90 4.58 16.36 -18.97
CA GLY A 90 3.19 16.68 -18.63
C GLY A 90 2.26 15.48 -18.46
N LEU A 91 2.75 14.24 -18.61
CA LEU A 91 1.96 13.03 -18.32
C LEU A 91 1.81 12.82 -16.83
N VAL A 92 2.92 12.86 -16.11
CA VAL A 92 2.99 12.79 -14.65
C VAL A 92 3.83 13.97 -14.12
N PRO A 93 3.73 14.30 -12.83
CA PRO A 93 4.55 15.35 -12.24
C PRO A 93 6.04 14.97 -12.24
N THR A 94 6.89 15.99 -12.33
CA THR A 94 8.34 15.83 -12.16
C THR A 94 8.72 15.60 -10.70
N ALA A 95 9.94 15.10 -10.47
CA ALA A 95 10.48 14.93 -9.12
C ALA A 95 10.49 16.26 -8.35
N ASP A 96 10.84 17.38 -8.99
CA ASP A 96 10.85 18.72 -8.39
C ASP A 96 9.44 19.17 -7.97
N GLN A 97 8.43 18.92 -8.80
CA GLN A 97 7.02 19.23 -8.47
C GLN A 97 6.55 18.44 -7.25
N LEU A 98 6.86 17.16 -7.18
CA LEU A 98 6.52 16.31 -6.03
C LEU A 98 7.30 16.73 -4.77
N ALA A 99 8.59 17.05 -4.91
CA ALA A 99 9.40 17.53 -3.80
C ALA A 99 8.85 18.86 -3.24
N ALA A 100 8.46 19.80 -4.10
CA ALA A 100 7.84 21.05 -3.69
C ALA A 100 6.49 20.84 -2.97
N GLU A 101 5.69 19.85 -3.40
CA GLU A 101 4.44 19.49 -2.70
C GLU A 101 4.69 18.83 -1.35
N ARG A 102 5.72 17.98 -1.23
CA ARG A 102 6.07 17.32 0.05
C ARG A 102 6.44 18.31 1.18
N LEU A 103 6.86 19.50 0.82
CA LEU A 103 7.13 20.58 1.80
C LEU A 103 5.85 21.26 2.33
N ARG A 104 4.69 20.94 1.80
CA ARG A 104 3.41 21.54 2.14
C ARG A 104 2.53 20.56 2.93
N PRO A 105 1.74 21.06 3.89
CA PRO A 105 0.68 20.24 4.48
C PRO A 105 -0.30 19.78 3.40
N GLN A 106 -1.00 18.67 3.63
CA GLN A 106 -1.91 18.08 2.63
C GLN A 106 -2.92 19.10 2.07
N ALA A 107 -3.44 19.97 2.91
CA ALA A 107 -4.39 21.04 2.53
C ALA A 107 -3.78 22.11 1.58
N GLY A 108 -2.47 22.21 1.52
CA GLY A 108 -1.74 23.23 0.72
C GLY A 108 -1.17 22.71 -0.59
N LYS A 109 -1.43 21.45 -0.93
CA LYS A 109 -0.95 20.81 -2.16
C LYS A 109 -1.82 21.13 -3.37
N GLU A 110 -1.23 21.15 -4.57
CA GLU A 110 -1.96 21.29 -5.84
C GLU A 110 -2.67 20.02 -6.30
N GLY A 111 -2.23 18.86 -5.81
CA GLY A 111 -2.77 17.57 -6.17
C GLY A 111 -2.10 16.94 -7.39
N HIS A 112 -0.79 17.12 -7.54
CA HIS A 112 -0.02 16.52 -8.63
C HIS A 112 -0.06 14.98 -8.64
N GLU A 113 -0.20 14.33 -7.49
CA GLU A 113 -0.32 12.86 -7.41
C GLU A 113 -1.60 12.32 -8.07
N ILE A 114 -2.63 13.17 -8.30
CA ILE A 114 -3.81 12.76 -9.10
C ILE A 114 -3.39 12.42 -10.53
N ASP A 115 -2.41 13.12 -11.07
CA ASP A 115 -1.89 12.85 -12.43
C ASP A 115 -1.16 11.50 -12.47
N GLN A 116 -0.44 11.13 -11.39
CA GLN A 116 0.09 9.76 -11.22
C GLN A 116 -1.03 8.72 -11.09
N GLY A 117 -2.10 9.05 -10.36
CA GLY A 117 -3.29 8.19 -10.25
C GLY A 117 -3.93 7.90 -11.62
N ILE A 118 -4.03 8.90 -12.49
CA ILE A 118 -4.49 8.74 -13.87
C ILE A 118 -3.56 7.79 -14.63
N PHE A 119 -2.26 8.01 -14.58
CA PHE A 119 -1.26 7.20 -15.28
C PHE A 119 -1.32 5.73 -14.84
N PHE A 120 -1.20 5.45 -13.55
CA PHE A 120 -1.21 4.07 -13.03
C PHE A 120 -2.55 3.37 -13.23
N SER A 121 -3.67 4.10 -13.15
CA SER A 121 -4.98 3.54 -13.45
C SER A 121 -5.06 2.96 -14.88
N ARG A 122 -4.46 3.62 -15.86
CA ARG A 122 -4.47 3.17 -17.26
C ARG A 122 -3.44 2.08 -17.54
N VAL A 123 -2.24 2.21 -16.97
CA VAL A 123 -1.21 1.16 -17.07
C VAL A 123 -1.70 -0.15 -16.46
N LEU A 124 -2.29 -0.12 -15.24
CA LEU A 124 -2.78 -1.33 -14.57
C LEU A 124 -3.98 -1.97 -15.28
N ARG A 125 -4.78 -1.19 -16.01
CA ARG A 125 -5.91 -1.69 -16.80
C ARG A 125 -5.49 -2.28 -18.13
N ALA A 126 -4.33 -1.88 -18.65
CA ALA A 126 -3.83 -2.32 -19.94
C ALA A 126 -3.48 -3.82 -19.94
N PRO A 127 -3.90 -4.60 -20.94
CA PRO A 127 -3.88 -6.06 -20.88
C PRO A 127 -2.48 -6.68 -20.83
N VAL A 128 -1.46 -5.97 -21.28
CA VAL A 128 -0.07 -6.44 -21.30
C VAL A 128 0.80 -5.66 -20.31
N ALA A 129 0.68 -4.33 -20.29
CA ALA A 129 1.43 -3.47 -19.39
C ALA A 129 1.11 -3.75 -17.90
N GLY A 130 -0.16 -3.93 -17.55
CA GLY A 130 -0.59 -4.22 -16.19
C GLY A 130 0.04 -5.48 -15.59
N PRO A 131 -0.07 -6.65 -16.24
CA PRO A 131 0.60 -7.87 -15.79
C PRO A 131 2.12 -7.74 -15.70
N HIS A 132 2.77 -7.04 -16.63
CA HIS A 132 4.22 -6.82 -16.59
C HIS A 132 4.64 -5.92 -15.43
N LEU A 133 3.91 -4.83 -15.16
CA LEU A 133 4.14 -3.97 -13.99
C LEU A 133 3.96 -4.76 -12.69
N LEU A 134 2.91 -5.58 -12.60
CA LEU A 134 2.67 -6.41 -11.43
C LEU A 134 3.82 -7.40 -11.21
N ALA A 135 4.32 -8.06 -12.26
CA ALA A 135 5.50 -8.92 -12.20
C ALA A 135 6.76 -8.13 -11.78
N SER A 136 6.94 -6.90 -12.26
CA SER A 136 8.04 -6.02 -11.85
C SER A 136 7.98 -5.70 -10.35
N MET A 137 6.79 -5.50 -9.80
CA MET A 137 6.60 -5.25 -8.36
C MET A 137 6.85 -6.49 -7.49
N LEU A 138 6.70 -7.69 -8.03
CA LEU A 138 7.04 -8.93 -7.33
C LEU A 138 8.54 -9.22 -7.29
N ARG A 139 9.38 -8.49 -8.02
CA ARG A 139 10.84 -8.64 -7.93
C ARG A 139 11.35 -8.12 -6.59
N PRO A 140 12.45 -8.69 -6.05
CA PRO A 140 13.08 -8.18 -4.84
C PRO A 140 13.48 -6.71 -4.97
N THR A 141 13.36 -5.97 -3.89
CA THR A 141 13.85 -4.59 -3.85
C THR A 141 15.38 -4.55 -3.91
N PRO A 142 15.98 -3.52 -4.53
CA PRO A 142 17.45 -3.36 -4.50
C PRO A 142 18.01 -3.31 -3.07
N ARG A 143 17.25 -2.75 -2.11
CA ARG A 143 17.63 -2.71 -0.70
C ARG A 143 17.70 -4.11 -0.10
N ALA A 144 16.72 -4.96 -0.36
CA ALA A 144 16.70 -6.34 0.12
C ALA A 144 17.88 -7.14 -0.47
N LEU A 145 18.16 -7.00 -1.77
CA LEU A 145 19.29 -7.69 -2.42
C LEU A 145 20.64 -7.30 -1.80
N ARG A 146 20.83 -6.03 -1.44
CA ARG A 146 22.06 -5.59 -0.75
C ARG A 146 22.20 -6.16 0.66
N LEU A 147 21.08 -6.32 1.38
CA LEU A 147 21.08 -6.84 2.76
C LEU A 147 21.05 -8.36 2.82
N LEU A 148 20.69 -9.04 1.75
CA LEU A 148 20.49 -10.48 1.72
C LEU A 148 21.73 -11.29 2.16
N PRO A 149 22.97 -11.00 1.69
CA PRO A 149 24.14 -11.79 2.11
C PRO A 149 24.36 -11.76 3.61
N GLU A 150 24.20 -10.62 4.25
CA GLU A 150 24.33 -10.48 5.69
C GLU A 150 23.19 -11.19 6.42
N PHE A 151 21.95 -11.03 5.96
CA PHE A 151 20.80 -11.72 6.55
C PHE A 151 20.93 -13.24 6.46
N LEU A 152 21.38 -13.79 5.33
CA LEU A 152 21.62 -15.23 5.17
C LEU A 152 22.64 -15.74 6.20
N ARG A 153 23.67 -14.97 6.47
CA ARG A 153 24.74 -15.30 7.43
C ARG A 153 24.29 -15.19 8.89
N THR A 154 23.58 -14.11 9.25
CA THR A 154 23.24 -13.78 10.64
C THR A 154 21.86 -14.27 11.07
N GLY A 155 20.94 -14.39 10.13
CA GLY A 155 19.52 -14.64 10.40
C GLY A 155 18.81 -13.45 11.06
N SER A 156 19.39 -12.24 11.05
CA SER A 156 18.84 -11.06 11.70
C SER A 156 19.02 -9.81 10.83
N ALA A 157 17.98 -8.96 10.80
CA ALA A 157 18.02 -7.62 10.21
C ALA A 157 17.18 -6.66 11.04
N ASP A 158 17.75 -5.51 11.41
CA ASP A 158 17.02 -4.38 11.99
C ASP A 158 16.89 -3.29 10.92
N LEU A 159 15.66 -3.06 10.46
CA LEU A 159 15.35 -2.11 9.41
C LEU A 159 14.83 -0.77 9.99
N GLY A 160 14.72 -0.72 11.33
CA GLY A 160 14.24 0.45 12.06
C GLY A 160 12.75 0.36 12.41
N SER A 161 11.84 0.31 11.47
CA SER A 161 10.40 0.15 11.75
C SER A 161 9.97 -1.32 11.82
N VAL A 162 10.80 -2.22 11.31
CA VAL A 162 10.59 -3.68 11.34
C VAL A 162 11.88 -4.37 11.73
N ARG A 163 11.82 -5.30 12.67
CA ARG A 163 12.89 -6.25 12.96
C ARG A 163 12.55 -7.62 12.38
N LEU A 164 13.52 -8.24 11.74
CA LEU A 164 13.41 -9.58 11.17
C LEU A 164 14.41 -10.51 11.83
N GLN A 165 13.94 -11.65 12.32
CA GLN A 165 14.77 -12.71 12.89
C GLN A 165 14.37 -14.07 12.33
N ARG A 166 15.35 -14.89 11.94
CA ARG A 166 15.15 -16.28 11.53
C ARG A 166 15.47 -17.21 12.67
N THR A 167 14.51 -18.03 13.06
CA THR A 167 14.69 -19.05 14.11
C THR A 167 13.90 -20.31 13.75
N GLY A 168 14.56 -21.47 13.70
CA GLY A 168 13.89 -22.75 13.48
C GLY A 168 13.06 -22.85 12.19
N GLY A 169 13.52 -22.22 11.10
CA GLY A 169 12.79 -22.18 9.82
C GLY A 169 11.65 -21.15 9.77
N VAL A 170 11.50 -20.32 10.81
CA VAL A 170 10.51 -19.24 10.89
C VAL A 170 11.19 -17.89 10.69
N ALA A 171 10.69 -17.07 9.79
CA ALA A 171 11.01 -15.65 9.68
C ALA A 171 10.03 -14.85 10.58
N ARG A 172 10.53 -14.29 11.68
CA ARG A 172 9.75 -13.50 12.63
C ARG A 172 9.92 -12.02 12.34
N LEU A 173 8.88 -11.39 11.80
CA LEU A 173 8.80 -9.95 11.55
C LEU A 173 8.08 -9.29 12.73
N THR A 174 8.75 -8.33 13.36
CA THR A 174 8.17 -7.54 14.45
C THR A 174 8.08 -6.07 14.03
N MET A 175 6.88 -5.52 14.02
CA MET A 175 6.68 -4.07 13.80
C MET A 175 7.07 -3.30 15.06
N CYS A 176 7.92 -2.27 14.92
CA CYS A 176 8.61 -1.61 16.04
C CYS A 176 8.35 -0.09 16.10
N ARG A 177 7.26 0.41 15.52
CA ARG A 177 6.89 1.83 15.52
C ARG A 177 6.06 2.19 16.75
N ASP A 178 6.72 2.24 17.90
CA ASP A 178 6.10 2.63 19.17
C ASP A 178 5.60 4.09 19.18
N ASP A 179 6.31 4.98 18.47
CA ASP A 179 5.97 6.41 18.31
C ASP A 179 4.57 6.67 17.75
N CYS A 180 4.02 5.71 17.00
CA CYS A 180 2.72 5.82 16.35
C CYS A 180 1.85 4.55 16.43
N LEU A 181 2.12 3.63 17.36
CA LEU A 181 1.38 2.37 17.53
C LEU A 181 1.38 1.52 16.25
N ASN A 182 2.53 1.39 15.60
CA ASN A 182 2.72 0.71 14.33
C ASN A 182 1.81 1.24 13.19
N ALA A 183 1.45 2.53 13.24
CA ALA A 183 0.78 3.15 12.11
C ALA A 183 1.74 3.28 10.91
N GLU A 184 1.19 3.07 9.71
CA GLU A 184 1.97 2.92 8.49
C GLU A 184 2.18 4.25 7.77
N ASP A 185 3.38 4.45 7.24
CA ASP A 185 3.82 5.54 6.39
C ASP A 185 4.84 5.02 5.36
N ASP A 186 5.39 5.89 4.51
CA ASP A 186 6.34 5.51 3.44
C ASP A 186 7.53 4.68 4.00
N ARG A 187 8.05 5.04 5.20
CA ARG A 187 9.13 4.32 5.85
C ARG A 187 8.73 2.90 6.26
N GLN A 188 7.55 2.76 6.86
CA GLN A 188 7.04 1.44 7.28
C GLN A 188 6.86 0.52 6.07
N VAL A 189 6.39 1.03 4.93
CA VAL A 189 6.23 0.25 3.71
C VAL A 189 7.59 -0.20 3.15
N ASP A 190 8.60 0.67 3.13
CA ASP A 190 9.94 0.33 2.65
C ASP A 190 10.61 -0.75 3.51
N ASP A 191 10.54 -0.60 4.84
CA ASP A 191 11.12 -1.56 5.77
C ASP A 191 10.37 -2.91 5.71
N MET A 192 9.03 -2.88 5.64
CA MET A 192 8.20 -4.09 5.56
C MET A 192 8.47 -4.85 4.24
N GLU A 193 8.52 -4.15 3.10
CA GLU A 193 8.80 -4.79 1.82
C GLU A 193 10.20 -5.42 1.80
N THR A 194 11.18 -4.73 2.38
CA THR A 194 12.54 -5.26 2.54
C THR A 194 12.57 -6.52 3.42
N ALA A 195 11.86 -6.52 4.56
CA ALA A 195 11.78 -7.66 5.46
C ALA A 195 11.11 -8.87 4.79
N VAL A 196 10.01 -8.64 4.07
CA VAL A 196 9.28 -9.70 3.33
C VAL A 196 10.17 -10.29 2.22
N ASP A 197 10.88 -9.45 1.45
CA ASP A 197 11.82 -9.93 0.44
C ASP A 197 12.91 -10.82 1.05
N LEU A 198 13.55 -10.38 2.13
CA LEU A 198 14.60 -11.14 2.83
C LEU A 198 14.06 -12.50 3.33
N ALA A 199 12.86 -12.50 3.93
CA ALA A 199 12.23 -13.72 4.42
C ALA A 199 11.88 -14.69 3.29
N LEU A 200 11.40 -14.19 2.14
CA LEU A 200 11.06 -15.02 0.98
C LEU A 200 12.32 -15.58 0.31
N LEU A 201 13.38 -14.78 0.19
CA LEU A 201 14.63 -15.19 -0.49
C LEU A 201 15.50 -16.13 0.33
N ASP A 202 15.34 -16.20 1.65
CA ASP A 202 16.13 -17.07 2.49
C ASP A 202 15.67 -18.54 2.38
N PRO A 203 16.48 -19.47 1.84
CA PRO A 203 16.08 -20.87 1.67
C PRO A 203 15.88 -21.62 3.00
N ALA A 204 16.45 -21.10 4.10
CA ALA A 204 16.27 -21.68 5.44
C ALA A 204 14.91 -21.31 6.07
N VAL A 205 14.21 -20.30 5.55
CA VAL A 205 12.87 -19.91 6.00
C VAL A 205 11.81 -20.77 5.29
N ARG A 206 10.89 -21.33 6.03
CA ARG A 206 9.74 -22.13 5.55
C ARG A 206 8.39 -21.49 5.80
N VAL A 207 8.29 -20.62 6.82
CA VAL A 207 7.06 -19.92 7.19
C VAL A 207 7.42 -18.54 7.73
N GLY A 208 6.59 -17.53 7.43
CA GLY A 208 6.70 -16.19 7.98
C GLY A 208 5.70 -15.95 9.12
N LEU A 209 6.09 -15.14 10.08
CA LEU A 209 5.26 -14.64 11.17
C LEU A 209 5.35 -13.12 11.22
N LEU A 210 4.21 -12.44 11.25
CA LEU A 210 4.13 -11.00 11.51
C LEU A 210 3.40 -10.76 12.84
N ARG A 211 3.99 -9.95 13.70
CA ARG A 211 3.42 -9.55 14.99
C ARG A 211 3.82 -8.12 15.34
N GLY A 212 3.01 -7.42 16.13
CA GLY A 212 3.37 -6.13 16.68
C GLY A 212 4.36 -6.25 17.84
N GLY A 213 5.23 -5.25 18.00
CA GLY A 213 6.11 -5.11 19.15
C GLY A 213 5.39 -4.58 20.38
N GLU A 214 6.07 -4.65 21.53
CA GLU A 214 5.60 -4.05 22.77
C GLU A 214 5.67 -2.52 22.70
N MET A 215 4.66 -1.86 23.25
CA MET A 215 4.53 -0.42 23.25
C MET A 215 5.03 0.20 24.58
N THR A 216 5.70 1.34 24.48
CA THR A 216 6.09 2.17 25.63
C THR A 216 5.07 3.28 25.91
N HIS A 217 4.14 3.54 24.97
CA HIS A 217 3.07 4.51 25.11
C HIS A 217 2.27 4.27 26.43
N PRO A 218 2.03 5.27 27.31
CA PRO A 218 1.47 5.07 28.64
C PRO A 218 0.20 4.21 28.68
N ARG A 219 -0.71 4.41 27.72
CA ARG A 219 -1.96 3.65 27.61
C ARG A 219 -1.78 2.19 27.21
N TYR A 220 -0.68 1.84 26.55
CA TYR A 220 -0.42 0.52 25.98
C TYR A 220 0.89 -0.08 26.47
N ARG A 221 1.48 0.48 27.52
CA ARG A 221 2.80 0.06 28.05
C ARG A 221 2.82 -1.44 28.34
N GLY A 222 3.82 -2.11 27.77
CA GLY A 222 4.01 -3.55 27.91
C GLY A 222 3.01 -4.41 27.12
N ARG A 223 2.06 -3.80 26.41
CA ARG A 223 1.13 -4.51 25.51
C ARG A 223 1.66 -4.47 24.08
N ARG A 224 1.46 -5.56 23.36
CA ARG A 224 1.74 -5.61 21.94
C ARG A 224 0.57 -5.00 21.17
N VAL A 225 0.88 -4.21 20.13
CA VAL A 225 -0.12 -3.62 19.22
C VAL A 225 0.24 -4.01 17.79
N PHE A 226 -0.72 -4.60 17.06
CA PHE A 226 -0.48 -4.99 15.68
C PHE A 226 -0.30 -3.75 14.80
N SER A 227 -1.34 -2.96 14.59
CA SER A 227 -1.21 -1.68 13.84
C SER A 227 -2.42 -0.78 14.09
N ALA A 228 -2.18 0.52 14.19
CA ALA A 228 -3.21 1.56 14.24
C ALA A 228 -3.64 2.07 12.85
N GLY A 229 -3.21 1.42 11.76
CA GLY A 229 -3.59 1.77 10.39
C GLY A 229 -2.69 2.83 9.76
N ILE A 230 -3.23 3.66 8.88
CA ILE A 230 -2.46 4.73 8.23
C ILE A 230 -2.03 5.79 9.27
N ASN A 231 -0.83 6.32 9.13
CA ASN A 231 -0.34 7.41 9.96
C ASN A 231 -1.02 8.74 9.60
N LEU A 232 -2.17 9.01 10.23
CA LEU A 232 -2.96 10.23 9.99
C LEU A 232 -2.18 11.52 10.27
N LYS A 233 -1.18 11.47 11.16
CA LYS A 233 -0.30 12.63 11.39
C LYS A 233 0.61 12.85 10.17
N ALA A 234 1.19 11.79 9.61
CA ALA A 234 1.97 11.88 8.39
C ALA A 234 1.11 12.36 7.21
N LEU A 235 -0.13 11.87 7.09
CA LEU A 235 -1.07 12.34 6.08
C LEU A 235 -1.35 13.85 6.23
N HIS A 236 -1.61 14.34 7.43
CA HIS A 236 -1.91 15.76 7.69
C HIS A 236 -0.76 16.68 7.26
N VAL A 237 0.48 16.31 7.58
CA VAL A 237 1.68 17.09 7.20
C VAL A 237 2.11 16.89 5.75
N GLY A 238 1.39 16.09 4.96
CA GLY A 238 1.66 15.84 3.56
C GLY A 238 2.75 14.80 3.27
N GLY A 239 3.10 13.98 4.28
CA GLY A 239 4.15 12.96 4.20
C GLY A 239 3.68 11.58 3.72
N ILE A 240 2.42 11.43 3.27
CA ILE A 240 1.92 10.19 2.67
C ILE A 240 1.92 10.34 1.15
N SER A 241 2.54 9.41 0.46
CA SER A 241 2.66 9.38 -1.00
C SER A 241 1.65 8.40 -1.62
N LEU A 242 1.09 8.77 -2.78
CA LEU A 242 0.29 7.82 -3.57
C LEU A 242 1.16 6.65 -4.06
N VAL A 243 2.32 6.95 -4.63
CA VAL A 243 3.18 5.94 -5.30
C VAL A 243 4.01 5.16 -4.29
N ASP A 244 4.77 5.86 -3.42
CA ASP A 244 5.74 5.23 -2.53
C ASP A 244 5.09 4.58 -1.29
N PHE A 245 3.84 4.97 -0.97
CA PHE A 245 3.08 4.35 0.12
C PHE A 245 1.88 3.56 -0.40
N LEU A 246 0.83 4.23 -0.90
CA LEU A 246 -0.47 3.59 -1.12
C LEU A 246 -0.44 2.50 -2.21
N LEU A 247 0.15 2.79 -3.36
CA LEU A 247 0.27 1.80 -4.44
C LEU A 247 1.38 0.78 -4.17
N ARG A 248 2.54 1.23 -3.67
CA ARG A 248 3.65 0.33 -3.35
C ARG A 248 3.27 -0.67 -2.25
N ARG A 249 2.48 -0.24 -1.27
CA ARG A 249 1.98 -1.12 -0.22
C ARG A 249 1.18 -2.29 -0.80
N GLU A 250 0.22 -1.99 -1.66
CA GLU A 250 -0.69 -2.99 -2.24
C GLU A 250 -0.02 -3.89 -3.29
N LEU A 251 0.72 -3.29 -4.23
CA LEU A 251 1.37 -4.00 -5.34
C LEU A 251 2.73 -4.57 -4.95
N GLY A 252 3.35 -4.09 -3.87
CA GLY A 252 4.61 -4.56 -3.33
C GLY A 252 4.42 -5.61 -2.24
N TYR A 253 4.73 -5.26 -0.96
CA TYR A 253 4.84 -6.28 0.07
C TYR A 253 3.56 -7.08 0.35
N ILE A 254 2.37 -6.45 0.28
CA ILE A 254 1.10 -7.18 0.46
C ILE A 254 0.92 -8.22 -0.64
N HIS A 255 1.21 -7.84 -1.88
CA HIS A 255 1.10 -8.78 -3.00
C HIS A 255 2.17 -9.88 -2.93
N LYS A 256 3.38 -9.55 -2.43
CA LYS A 256 4.44 -10.54 -2.17
C LYS A 256 4.11 -11.51 -1.04
N LEU A 257 3.45 -11.06 0.03
CA LEU A 257 2.92 -11.97 1.05
C LEU A 257 1.97 -13.01 0.44
N LEU A 258 1.17 -12.59 -0.53
CA LEU A 258 0.18 -13.46 -1.19
C LEU A 258 0.82 -14.32 -2.29
N ARG A 259 1.62 -13.74 -3.20
CA ARG A 259 2.09 -14.36 -4.45
C ARG A 259 3.58 -14.73 -4.44
N GLY A 260 4.30 -14.41 -3.36
CA GLY A 260 5.74 -14.63 -3.28
C GLY A 260 6.57 -13.60 -4.04
N VAL A 261 7.84 -13.91 -4.26
CA VAL A 261 8.82 -13.06 -4.93
C VAL A 261 9.36 -13.74 -6.19
N LEU A 262 9.54 -12.98 -7.26
CA LEU A 262 10.16 -13.43 -8.52
C LEU A 262 11.68 -13.19 -8.43
N ALA A 263 12.45 -14.24 -8.12
CA ALA A 263 13.89 -14.12 -7.84
C ALA A 263 14.79 -14.33 -9.06
N ALA A 264 14.29 -14.92 -10.15
CA ALA A 264 15.09 -15.27 -11.33
C ALA A 264 14.45 -14.74 -12.62
N ASP A 265 15.31 -14.36 -13.58
CA ASP A 265 14.90 -13.97 -14.93
C ASP A 265 14.65 -15.17 -15.85
N HIS A 266 14.97 -16.37 -15.40
CA HIS A 266 14.85 -17.57 -16.21
C HIS A 266 13.53 -18.26 -15.99
N ALA A 267 12.89 -18.66 -17.09
CA ALA A 267 11.70 -19.47 -17.08
C ALA A 267 11.97 -20.79 -16.33
N CYS A 268 11.49 -20.87 -15.11
CA CYS A 268 11.46 -22.11 -14.37
C CYS A 268 10.29 -22.94 -14.87
N TRP A 269 10.52 -24.19 -15.25
CA TRP A 269 9.46 -25.05 -15.82
C TRP A 269 8.27 -25.28 -14.87
N HIS A 270 8.44 -25.05 -13.56
CA HIS A 270 7.38 -25.27 -12.56
C HIS A 270 6.78 -23.96 -12.02
N SER A 271 7.53 -23.10 -11.40
CA SER A 271 7.06 -21.79 -10.89
C SER A 271 8.22 -20.83 -10.73
N PRO A 272 8.12 -19.60 -11.27
CA PRO A 272 9.13 -18.58 -11.09
C PRO A 272 9.11 -17.93 -9.69
N ALA A 273 7.99 -18.08 -8.95
CA ALA A 273 7.79 -17.42 -7.66
C ALA A 273 8.25 -18.29 -6.49
N ILE A 274 8.99 -17.68 -5.56
CA ILE A 274 9.31 -18.25 -4.24
C ILE A 274 8.21 -17.83 -3.28
N GLU A 275 7.38 -18.78 -2.88
CA GLU A 275 6.23 -18.57 -1.99
C GLU A 275 6.47 -19.25 -0.64
N LYS A 276 5.93 -18.65 0.42
CA LYS A 276 5.93 -19.20 1.77
C LYS A 276 4.60 -18.89 2.45
N PRO A 277 4.11 -19.76 3.34
CA PRO A 277 2.93 -19.44 4.15
C PRO A 277 3.27 -18.38 5.20
N TRP A 278 2.23 -17.62 5.62
CA TRP A 278 2.36 -16.51 6.53
C TRP A 278 1.33 -16.56 7.64
N VAL A 279 1.76 -16.26 8.86
CA VAL A 279 0.93 -16.17 10.05
C VAL A 279 0.94 -14.74 10.57
N ALA A 280 -0.22 -14.20 10.94
CA ALA A 280 -0.34 -12.95 11.68
C ALA A 280 -0.82 -13.20 13.10
N VAL A 281 -0.27 -12.47 14.08
CA VAL A 281 -0.71 -12.53 15.49
C VAL A 281 -1.13 -11.16 15.95
N VAL A 282 -2.38 -11.06 16.42
CA VAL A 282 -3.01 -9.81 16.88
C VAL A 282 -3.22 -9.90 18.39
N ASP A 283 -2.33 -9.28 19.17
CA ASP A 283 -2.39 -9.28 20.63
C ASP A 283 -3.42 -8.29 21.20
N GLY A 284 -3.66 -7.18 20.53
CA GLY A 284 -4.54 -6.13 21.04
C GLY A 284 -5.52 -5.64 19.98
N PHE A 285 -5.03 -4.97 18.97
CA PHE A 285 -5.88 -4.50 17.89
C PHE A 285 -5.16 -4.41 16.53
N ALA A 286 -5.97 -4.53 15.49
CA ALA A 286 -5.59 -4.22 14.11
C ALA A 286 -6.63 -3.25 13.53
N ILE A 287 -6.21 -2.03 13.20
CA ILE A 287 -7.09 -0.96 12.70
C ILE A 287 -6.66 -0.57 11.28
N GLY A 288 -7.63 -0.18 10.43
CA GLY A 288 -7.39 0.35 9.09
C GLY A 288 -6.49 -0.56 8.27
N GLY A 289 -5.33 -0.05 7.82
CA GLY A 289 -4.33 -0.82 7.09
C GLY A 289 -3.89 -2.10 7.80
N GLY A 290 -3.82 -2.10 9.14
CA GLY A 290 -3.50 -3.29 9.94
C GLY A 290 -4.56 -4.38 9.81
N ALA A 291 -5.85 -4.03 9.88
CA ALA A 291 -6.94 -4.99 9.68
C ALA A 291 -7.00 -5.49 8.22
N GLN A 292 -6.75 -4.60 7.25
CA GLN A 292 -6.64 -4.96 5.84
C GLN A 292 -5.52 -5.97 5.60
N LEU A 293 -4.36 -5.78 6.24
CA LEU A 293 -3.20 -6.65 6.07
C LEU A 293 -3.51 -8.10 6.46
N LEU A 294 -4.37 -8.32 7.47
CA LEU A 294 -4.78 -9.67 7.88
C LEU A 294 -5.45 -10.48 6.77
N LEU A 295 -6.04 -9.82 5.77
CA LEU A 295 -6.73 -10.48 4.66
C LEU A 295 -5.80 -11.23 3.67
N VAL A 296 -4.49 -11.16 3.83
CA VAL A 296 -3.52 -11.86 2.98
C VAL A 296 -2.71 -12.92 3.71
N PHE A 297 -2.95 -13.10 5.00
CA PHE A 297 -2.30 -14.15 5.78
C PHE A 297 -3.03 -15.49 5.64
N ASP A 298 -2.27 -16.58 5.71
CA ASP A 298 -2.79 -17.93 5.62
C ASP A 298 -3.41 -18.38 6.95
N GLN A 299 -2.93 -17.81 8.05
CA GLN A 299 -3.52 -17.97 9.38
C GLN A 299 -3.44 -16.65 10.15
N VAL A 300 -4.54 -16.30 10.79
CA VAL A 300 -4.64 -15.16 11.70
C VAL A 300 -5.00 -15.67 13.08
N LEU A 301 -4.13 -15.39 14.06
CA LEU A 301 -4.36 -15.71 15.46
C LEU A 301 -4.61 -14.41 16.23
N ALA A 302 -5.54 -14.42 17.18
CA ALA A 302 -5.84 -13.24 17.98
C ALA A 302 -5.97 -13.56 19.46
N ALA A 303 -5.58 -12.62 20.31
CA ALA A 303 -5.92 -12.65 21.72
C ALA A 303 -7.45 -12.51 21.91
N ALA A 304 -8.01 -13.10 22.95
CA ALA A 304 -9.45 -13.10 23.19
C ALA A 304 -10.04 -11.68 23.38
N ASP A 305 -9.22 -10.73 23.90
CA ASP A 305 -9.59 -9.32 24.07
C ASP A 305 -9.24 -8.44 22.87
N ALA A 306 -8.71 -9.01 21.78
CA ALA A 306 -8.34 -8.25 20.59
C ALA A 306 -9.58 -7.82 19.77
N TYR A 307 -9.39 -6.80 18.95
CA TYR A 307 -10.40 -6.36 18.00
C TYR A 307 -9.85 -5.93 16.63
N LEU A 308 -10.68 -6.04 15.63
CA LEU A 308 -10.42 -5.59 14.26
C LEU A 308 -11.32 -4.40 13.92
N SER A 309 -10.79 -3.41 13.20
CA SER A 309 -11.57 -2.24 12.77
C SER A 309 -11.05 -1.71 11.44
N LEU A 310 -11.97 -1.37 10.54
CA LEU A 310 -11.61 -0.82 9.22
C LEU A 310 -12.47 0.42 8.92
N PRO A 311 -12.31 1.53 9.67
CA PRO A 311 -13.18 2.69 9.63
C PRO A 311 -12.86 3.60 8.43
N ALA A 312 -12.70 3.03 7.23
CA ALA A 312 -12.19 3.73 6.06
C ALA A 312 -13.08 4.92 5.63
N ALA A 313 -14.41 4.78 5.70
CA ALA A 313 -15.34 5.87 5.39
C ALA A 313 -15.24 7.01 6.41
N ASP A 314 -15.03 6.68 7.70
CA ASP A 314 -14.80 7.69 8.74
C ASP A 314 -13.46 8.42 8.55
N GLU A 315 -12.44 7.73 8.10
CA GLU A 315 -11.14 8.30 7.74
C GLU A 315 -11.19 9.05 6.39
N GLY A 316 -12.13 8.69 5.53
CA GLY A 316 -12.39 9.31 4.23
C GLY A 316 -11.53 8.74 3.09
N ILE A 317 -10.76 7.69 3.34
CA ILE A 317 -9.88 7.03 2.38
C ILE A 317 -10.44 5.67 1.93
N ILE A 318 -9.85 5.09 0.90
CA ILE A 318 -10.14 3.72 0.47
C ILE A 318 -9.12 2.80 1.12
N PRO A 319 -9.54 1.72 1.79
CA PRO A 319 -8.62 0.84 2.52
C PRO A 319 -7.92 -0.16 1.59
N GLY A 320 -7.12 0.32 0.66
CA GLY A 320 -6.38 -0.51 -0.30
C GLY A 320 -7.26 -1.56 -0.98
N ALA A 321 -6.79 -2.79 -1.08
CA ALA A 321 -7.55 -3.92 -1.62
C ALA A 321 -8.51 -4.58 -0.61
N ALA A 322 -8.78 -3.95 0.56
CA ALA A 322 -9.69 -4.54 1.53
C ALA A 322 -11.13 -4.64 1.02
N ASN A 323 -11.64 -3.64 0.28
CA ASN A 323 -12.99 -3.72 -0.31
C ASN A 323 -13.14 -4.94 -1.20
N PHE A 324 -12.09 -5.29 -1.92
CA PHE A 324 -12.05 -6.45 -2.80
C PHE A 324 -11.96 -7.77 -2.01
N ARG A 325 -11.04 -7.87 -1.04
CA ARG A 325 -10.75 -9.12 -0.32
C ARG A 325 -11.75 -9.38 0.81
N LEU A 326 -12.11 -8.38 1.62
CA LEU A 326 -13.07 -8.55 2.71
C LEU A 326 -14.45 -8.98 2.19
N THR A 327 -14.89 -8.39 1.07
CA THR A 327 -16.19 -8.76 0.46
C THR A 327 -16.21 -10.24 0.03
N ARG A 328 -15.09 -10.77 -0.44
CA ARG A 328 -14.96 -12.18 -0.84
C ARG A 328 -14.89 -13.12 0.34
N ARG A 329 -14.15 -12.77 1.40
CA ARG A 329 -13.96 -13.61 2.59
C ARG A 329 -15.16 -13.63 3.52
N ALA A 330 -15.71 -12.46 3.82
CA ALA A 330 -16.75 -12.29 4.85
C ALA A 330 -18.15 -11.99 4.27
N GLY A 331 -18.27 -11.94 2.95
CA GLY A 331 -19.50 -11.59 2.26
C GLY A 331 -19.81 -10.09 2.27
N PRO A 332 -20.70 -9.64 1.34
CA PRO A 332 -20.93 -8.22 1.11
C PRO A 332 -21.65 -7.52 2.27
N ARG A 333 -22.42 -8.22 3.10
CA ARG A 333 -23.15 -7.62 4.22
C ARG A 333 -22.22 -7.18 5.34
N LEU A 334 -21.34 -8.09 5.80
CA LEU A 334 -20.36 -7.76 6.84
C LEU A 334 -19.32 -6.75 6.33
N SER A 335 -18.82 -6.92 5.11
CA SER A 335 -17.90 -5.97 4.48
C SER A 335 -18.44 -4.53 4.49
N ARG A 336 -19.71 -4.33 4.11
CA ARG A 336 -20.35 -2.99 4.14
C ARG A 336 -20.48 -2.43 5.55
N GLN A 337 -20.80 -3.23 6.55
CA GLN A 337 -20.86 -2.80 7.94
C GLN A 337 -19.50 -2.33 8.44
N VAL A 338 -18.46 -3.12 8.16
CA VAL A 338 -17.09 -2.81 8.59
C VAL A 338 -16.54 -1.56 7.89
N ILE A 339 -16.65 -1.49 6.56
CA ILE A 339 -16.00 -0.45 5.76
C ILE A 339 -16.81 0.85 5.73
N LEU A 340 -18.15 0.77 5.56
CA LEU A 340 -18.99 1.96 5.38
C LEU A 340 -19.50 2.56 6.69
N THR A 341 -19.59 1.77 7.76
CA THR A 341 -20.11 2.22 9.06
C THR A 341 -19.12 2.10 10.20
N GLY A 342 -17.87 1.67 9.92
CA GLY A 342 -16.81 1.58 10.91
C GLY A 342 -17.05 0.53 12.01
N ARG A 343 -17.92 -0.49 11.77
CA ARG A 343 -18.19 -1.55 12.75
C ARG A 343 -16.88 -2.21 13.18
N ARG A 344 -16.65 -2.26 14.49
CA ARG A 344 -15.57 -3.07 15.09
C ARG A 344 -16.03 -4.52 15.21
N ILE A 345 -15.10 -5.43 15.07
CA ILE A 345 -15.29 -6.86 15.28
C ILE A 345 -14.40 -7.25 16.47
N GLN A 346 -15.00 -7.64 17.58
CA GLN A 346 -14.25 -8.21 18.73
C GLN A 346 -13.85 -9.64 18.38
N ALA A 347 -12.65 -10.07 18.78
CA ALA A 347 -12.20 -11.45 18.56
C ALA A 347 -13.18 -12.49 19.12
N SER A 348 -13.87 -12.17 20.20
CA SER A 348 -14.88 -13.01 20.85
C SER A 348 -16.23 -13.09 20.09
N GLU A 349 -16.48 -12.23 19.10
CA GLU A 349 -17.72 -12.25 18.32
C GLU A 349 -17.75 -13.41 17.31
N PRO A 350 -18.91 -13.98 16.99
CA PRO A 350 -19.02 -15.01 15.96
C PRO A 350 -18.49 -14.60 14.58
N ASP A 351 -18.71 -13.32 14.19
CA ASP A 351 -18.27 -12.77 12.90
C ASP A 351 -16.73 -12.72 12.79
N ALA A 352 -16.00 -12.68 13.91
CA ALA A 352 -14.54 -12.72 13.91
C ALA A 352 -13.98 -13.99 13.25
N ARG A 353 -14.70 -15.11 13.30
CA ARG A 353 -14.30 -16.39 12.70
C ARG A 353 -14.21 -16.35 11.16
N LEU A 354 -14.71 -15.30 10.54
CA LEU A 354 -14.53 -15.07 9.10
C LEU A 354 -13.17 -14.42 8.77
N LEU A 355 -12.45 -13.93 9.79
CA LEU A 355 -11.21 -13.17 9.65
C LEU A 355 -10.08 -13.64 10.57
N VAL A 356 -10.40 -14.44 11.59
CA VAL A 356 -9.48 -14.97 12.61
C VAL A 356 -9.67 -16.49 12.71
N ASP A 357 -8.59 -17.21 12.53
CA ASP A 357 -8.62 -18.70 12.51
C ASP A 357 -8.58 -19.30 13.90
N GLN A 358 -7.83 -18.68 14.83
CA GLN A 358 -7.73 -19.16 16.21
C GLN A 358 -7.73 -17.98 17.19
N ILE A 359 -8.45 -18.16 18.29
CA ILE A 359 -8.53 -17.20 19.39
C ILE A 359 -8.01 -17.91 20.63
N ALA A 360 -7.15 -17.24 21.40
CA ALA A 360 -6.58 -17.77 22.63
C ALA A 360 -6.47 -16.66 23.69
N GLU A 361 -6.45 -17.06 24.95
CA GLU A 361 -6.07 -16.15 26.03
C GLU A 361 -4.63 -15.68 25.83
N SER A 362 -4.32 -14.47 26.30
CA SER A 362 -3.03 -13.83 26.03
C SER A 362 -1.83 -14.68 26.49
N GLU A 363 -1.99 -15.41 27.57
CA GLU A 363 -0.96 -16.29 28.15
C GLU A 363 -0.71 -17.55 27.30
N GLU A 364 -1.71 -17.98 26.52
CA GLU A 364 -1.63 -19.18 25.68
C GLU A 364 -1.26 -18.85 24.23
N LEU A 365 -1.35 -17.58 23.83
CA LEU A 365 -1.23 -17.14 22.43
C LEU A 365 0.13 -17.52 21.83
N ASP A 366 1.22 -17.44 22.58
CA ASP A 366 2.55 -17.84 22.13
C ASP A 366 2.61 -19.35 21.83
N ALA A 367 2.07 -20.19 22.71
CA ALA A 367 2.05 -21.63 22.51
C ALA A 367 1.17 -22.03 21.32
N VAL A 368 0.04 -21.35 21.14
CA VAL A 368 -0.85 -21.54 19.95
C VAL A 368 -0.11 -21.15 18.67
N THR A 369 0.61 -20.04 18.70
CA THR A 369 1.42 -19.54 17.58
C THR A 369 2.47 -20.55 17.15
N GLU A 370 3.26 -21.08 18.08
CA GLU A 370 4.31 -22.08 17.76
C GLU A 370 3.73 -23.36 17.17
N ARG A 371 2.60 -23.85 17.69
CA ARG A 371 1.90 -25.00 17.09
C ARG A 371 1.40 -24.74 15.68
N CYS A 372 0.87 -23.52 15.41
CA CYS A 372 0.44 -23.12 14.08
C CYS A 372 1.61 -23.07 13.11
N LEU A 373 2.71 -22.42 13.50
CA LEU A 373 3.94 -22.32 12.69
C LEU A 373 4.51 -23.70 12.32
N ALA A 374 4.55 -24.61 13.28
CA ALA A 374 5.06 -25.97 13.05
C ALA A 374 4.24 -26.74 11.97
N ARG A 375 2.92 -26.56 11.96
CA ARG A 375 2.03 -27.20 10.97
C ARG A 375 2.22 -26.65 9.55
N LEU A 376 2.59 -25.38 9.40
CA LEU A 376 2.68 -24.71 8.10
C LEU A 376 4.03 -24.92 7.39
N GLN A 377 5.02 -25.54 8.00
CA GLN A 377 6.36 -25.71 7.41
C GLN A 377 6.44 -26.80 6.31
N SER A 378 5.38 -27.53 6.05
CA SER A 378 5.38 -28.59 5.05
C SER A 378 5.36 -28.04 3.61
N PRO A 379 6.15 -28.59 2.68
CA PRO A 379 6.08 -28.23 1.25
C PRO A 379 4.68 -28.42 0.64
N ALA A 380 3.89 -29.38 1.13
CA ALA A 380 2.52 -29.59 0.68
C ALA A 380 1.62 -28.39 1.00
N VAL A 381 1.90 -27.65 2.08
CA VAL A 381 1.17 -26.40 2.42
C VAL A 381 1.37 -25.37 1.33
N VAL A 382 2.59 -25.17 0.84
CA VAL A 382 2.89 -24.19 -0.22
C VAL A 382 2.13 -24.51 -1.50
N ALA A 383 2.09 -25.78 -1.91
CA ALA A 383 1.38 -26.20 -3.12
C ALA A 383 -0.15 -25.98 -3.00
N ASN A 384 -0.75 -26.37 -1.87
CA ASN A 384 -2.19 -26.19 -1.64
C ASN A 384 -2.54 -24.70 -1.50
N ARG A 385 -1.73 -23.91 -0.79
CA ARG A 385 -1.85 -22.46 -0.68
C ARG A 385 -1.93 -21.80 -2.06
N ARG A 386 -1.00 -22.15 -2.96
CA ARG A 386 -1.00 -21.62 -4.33
C ARG A 386 -2.33 -21.88 -5.05
N MET A 387 -2.86 -23.10 -4.95
CA MET A 387 -4.14 -23.46 -5.57
C MET A 387 -5.33 -22.72 -4.96
N GLN A 388 -5.31 -22.50 -3.64
CA GLN A 388 -6.33 -21.69 -2.96
C GLN A 388 -6.30 -20.25 -3.44
N ILE A 389 -5.11 -19.63 -3.52
CA ILE A 389 -4.96 -18.24 -4.00
C ILE A 389 -5.44 -18.08 -5.45
N PHE A 390 -5.21 -19.07 -6.31
CA PHE A 390 -5.77 -19.08 -7.67
C PHE A 390 -7.30 -19.12 -7.68
N ALA A 391 -7.90 -19.85 -6.75
CA ALA A 391 -9.36 -19.92 -6.63
C ALA A 391 -9.97 -18.65 -6.01
N GLU A 392 -9.27 -17.99 -5.11
CA GLU A 392 -9.75 -16.80 -4.39
C GLU A 392 -9.67 -15.51 -5.22
N GLU A 393 -8.57 -15.33 -5.96
CA GLU A 393 -8.24 -14.03 -6.59
C GLU A 393 -7.45 -14.23 -7.87
N THR A 394 -8.01 -13.87 -9.02
CA THR A 394 -7.24 -13.86 -10.28
C THR A 394 -6.42 -12.59 -10.43
N PRO A 395 -5.25 -12.63 -11.08
CA PRO A 395 -4.44 -11.45 -11.35
C PRO A 395 -5.20 -10.35 -12.11
N GLU A 396 -6.07 -10.74 -13.06
CA GLU A 396 -6.86 -9.82 -13.90
C GLU A 396 -7.89 -9.05 -13.07
N GLU A 397 -8.59 -9.72 -12.16
CA GLU A 397 -9.55 -9.07 -11.26
C GLU A 397 -8.85 -8.12 -10.29
N PHE A 398 -7.71 -8.54 -9.75
CA PHE A 398 -6.89 -7.70 -8.88
C PHE A 398 -6.38 -6.46 -9.63
N LEU A 399 -5.84 -6.62 -10.84
CA LEU A 399 -5.35 -5.51 -11.66
C LEU A 399 -6.48 -4.53 -12.00
N ARG A 400 -7.67 -5.03 -12.38
CA ARG A 400 -8.84 -4.18 -12.63
C ARG A 400 -9.25 -3.39 -11.40
N TYR A 401 -9.23 -4.01 -10.22
CA TYR A 401 -9.50 -3.33 -8.96
C TYR A 401 -8.44 -2.27 -8.66
N MET A 402 -7.17 -2.61 -8.79
CA MET A 402 -6.06 -1.69 -8.51
C MET A 402 -6.00 -0.52 -9.50
N ALA A 403 -6.41 -0.73 -10.74
CA ALA A 403 -6.55 0.35 -11.72
C ALA A 403 -7.57 1.41 -11.25
N GLU A 404 -8.75 0.98 -10.80
CA GLU A 404 -9.76 1.88 -10.24
C GLU A 404 -9.29 2.51 -8.92
N PHE A 405 -8.72 1.70 -8.02
CA PHE A 405 -8.17 2.17 -6.74
C PHE A 405 -7.15 3.29 -6.93
N SER A 406 -6.24 3.17 -7.90
CA SER A 406 -5.17 4.17 -8.13
C SER A 406 -5.73 5.57 -8.36
N LEU A 407 -6.78 5.69 -9.16
CA LEU A 407 -7.42 6.98 -9.44
C LEU A 407 -8.30 7.44 -8.28
N GLN A 408 -9.16 6.57 -7.77
CA GLN A 408 -10.10 6.92 -6.70
C GLN A 408 -9.36 7.31 -5.42
N GLN A 409 -8.29 6.61 -5.07
CA GLN A 409 -7.49 6.94 -3.89
C GLN A 409 -6.73 8.26 -4.07
N ALA A 410 -6.20 8.54 -5.26
CA ALA A 410 -5.57 9.81 -5.56
C ALA A 410 -6.58 10.98 -5.38
N LEU A 411 -7.80 10.82 -5.89
CA LEU A 411 -8.86 11.82 -5.71
C LEU A 411 -9.24 12.00 -4.24
N ARG A 412 -9.30 10.90 -3.46
CA ARG A 412 -9.62 10.96 -2.03
C ARG A 412 -8.57 11.71 -1.22
N LEU A 413 -7.27 11.52 -1.49
CA LEU A 413 -6.20 12.22 -0.79
C LEU A 413 -6.32 13.75 -0.80
N TYR A 414 -6.93 14.30 -1.84
CA TYR A 414 -7.07 15.75 -2.06
C TYR A 414 -8.50 16.27 -1.87
N SER A 415 -9.40 15.44 -1.37
CA SER A 415 -10.79 15.87 -1.09
C SER A 415 -10.88 16.62 0.24
N ASP A 416 -11.73 17.64 0.28
CA ASP A 416 -11.90 18.55 1.42
C ASP A 416 -12.21 17.85 2.73
N ASP A 417 -13.02 16.77 2.69
CA ASP A 417 -13.40 16.02 3.87
C ASP A 417 -12.23 15.23 4.47
N VAL A 418 -11.34 14.65 3.64
CA VAL A 418 -10.11 13.96 4.11
C VAL A 418 -9.16 14.96 4.75
N VAL A 419 -8.93 16.08 4.08
CA VAL A 419 -8.09 17.17 4.60
C VAL A 419 -8.60 17.68 5.95
N ALA A 420 -9.92 17.92 6.06
CA ALA A 420 -10.56 18.36 7.31
C ALA A 420 -10.49 17.29 8.42
N LYS A 421 -10.65 16.00 8.09
CA LYS A 421 -10.58 14.90 9.07
C LYS A 421 -9.16 14.73 9.62
N ALA A 422 -8.14 14.74 8.75
CA ALA A 422 -6.73 14.67 9.17
C ALA A 422 -6.34 15.86 10.08
N GLY A 423 -6.84 17.07 9.77
CA GLY A 423 -6.64 18.26 10.59
C GLY A 423 -7.27 18.15 11.98
N ARG A 424 -8.52 17.67 12.08
CA ARG A 424 -9.20 17.47 13.37
C ARG A 424 -8.51 16.42 14.25
N PHE A 425 -8.03 15.36 13.67
CA PHE A 425 -7.26 14.35 14.40
C PHE A 425 -5.98 14.96 15.00
N HIS A 426 -5.28 15.78 14.22
CA HIS A 426 -4.07 16.47 14.68
C HIS A 426 -4.38 17.44 15.83
N ALA A 427 -5.42 18.27 15.72
CA ALA A 427 -5.82 19.22 16.77
C ALA A 427 -6.21 18.53 18.09
N LYS A 428 -6.98 17.44 18.04
CA LYS A 428 -7.33 16.65 19.24
C LYS A 428 -6.10 16.10 19.95
N LYS A 429 -5.08 15.68 19.21
CA LYS A 429 -3.84 15.13 19.78
C LYS A 429 -2.96 16.22 20.39
N GLN A 430 -2.97 17.45 19.83
CA GLN A 430 -2.28 18.60 20.44
C GLN A 430 -2.95 19.05 21.72
N ALA A 431 -4.27 19.16 21.75
CA ALA A 431 -5.03 19.49 22.97
C ALA A 431 -4.81 18.47 24.11
N ALA A 432 -4.73 17.18 23.78
CA ALA A 432 -4.42 16.14 24.74
C ALA A 432 -2.95 16.16 25.27
N ARG A 433 -2.04 16.84 24.58
CA ARG A 433 -0.64 17.01 25.01
C ARG A 433 -0.40 18.26 25.86
N ASN A 434 -1.26 19.27 25.75
CA ASN A 434 -1.23 20.52 26.52
C ASN A 434 -2.56 20.68 27.29
N PRO A 435 -2.79 19.89 28.35
CA PRO A 435 -4.03 20.01 29.15
C PRO A 435 -4.12 21.32 29.95
N ASP A 436 -3.00 22.05 30.12
CA ASP A 436 -2.90 23.24 31.00
C ASP A 436 -2.91 24.59 30.20
N GLY A 437 -3.36 24.60 28.97
CA GLY A 437 -3.43 25.78 28.10
C GLY A 437 -4.85 26.33 27.96
N GLY A 438 -5.54 26.59 29.08
CA GLY A 438 -6.86 27.21 29.14
C GLY A 438 -6.98 28.14 30.32
#